data_e5d8216de6f44386b6b21d2c03176f5f
#
_entry.id   e5d8216de6f44386b6b21d2c03176f5f
#
_cell.length_a   1.000
_cell.length_b   1.000
_cell.length_c   1.000
_cell.angle_alpha   90.00
_cell.angle_beta   90.00
_cell.angle_gamma   90.00
#
_symmetry.space_group_name_H-M   'P 1'
#
loop_
_entity.id
_entity.type
_entity.pdbx_description
1 polymer ?
#
loop_
_entity_poly.entity_id
_entity_poly.type
_entity_poly.pdbx_seq_one_letter_code
_entity_poly.pdbx_strand_id
1 'polypeptide(L)'
;LMHDGKALQSGTSHNFGDGFAKAFGIQYTDKDNTLKYVHQTSWGMTTRMIGAIIMVHGDNSGLVLPPRIAPVQIMVVPIQQKKEGVLDKAFELRDRLVKSGYAVKVDDTDKSPGWKFADCEMRGIPLRVEIGPKDMEQNQAVLVRRDTHEKTVVCLDELEAKAGELLETIQKDMLEKARAHREAHTYTATEWDEFVDTINNKPGFVKAMWCGCRECEDKIKEETGATSRCMPFEQENLSDHCVCCG
;
A
#
# COMPACT_ATOMS: atom_id res chain seq x y z
N LEU A 1 -2.85 8.45 -1.62
CA LEU A 1 -2.16 9.66 -2.01
C LEU A 1 -0.74 9.31 -2.43
N MET A 2 -0.30 9.74 -3.59
CA MET A 2 1.05 9.55 -4.11
C MET A 2 2.02 10.59 -3.53
N HIS A 3 3.32 10.38 -3.69
CA HIS A 3 4.35 11.30 -3.16
C HIS A 3 4.26 12.73 -3.71
N ASP A 4 3.73 12.89 -4.93
CA ASP A 4 3.48 14.19 -5.57
C ASP A 4 2.17 14.87 -5.11
N GLY A 5 1.48 14.30 -4.11
CA GLY A 5 0.22 14.80 -3.58
C GLY A 5 -1.01 14.53 -4.45
N LYS A 6 -0.87 13.78 -5.54
CA LYS A 6 -2.03 13.41 -6.37
C LYS A 6 -2.71 12.15 -5.85
N ALA A 7 -4.04 12.15 -5.92
CA ALA A 7 -4.84 11.01 -5.57
C ALA A 7 -4.93 10.01 -6.73
N LEU A 8 -4.73 8.73 -6.43
CA LEU A 8 -4.96 7.64 -7.37
C LEU A 8 -6.22 6.88 -6.95
N GLN A 9 -7.15 6.70 -7.89
CA GLN A 9 -8.34 5.87 -7.66
C GLN A 9 -7.95 4.40 -7.52
N SER A 10 -8.22 3.83 -6.36
CA SER A 10 -7.86 2.44 -6.04
C SER A 10 -8.94 1.43 -6.43
N GLY A 11 -10.19 1.82 -6.37
CA GLY A 11 -11.34 0.98 -6.72
C GLY A 11 -12.61 1.81 -6.80
N THR A 12 -13.69 1.17 -7.19
CA THR A 12 -15.04 1.74 -7.22
C THR A 12 -16.01 0.84 -6.48
N SER A 13 -16.99 1.46 -5.84
CA SER A 13 -18.15 0.78 -5.28
C SER A 13 -19.37 1.62 -5.61
N HIS A 14 -20.35 1.00 -6.25
CA HIS A 14 -21.59 1.67 -6.67
C HIS A 14 -22.79 0.99 -6.01
N ASN A 15 -23.72 1.80 -5.50
CA ASN A 15 -25.06 1.39 -5.17
C ASN A 15 -26.02 2.03 -6.19
N PHE A 16 -26.47 1.24 -7.16
CA PHE A 16 -27.35 1.71 -8.22
C PHE A 16 -28.84 1.72 -7.81
N GLY A 17 -29.14 1.21 -6.62
CA GLY A 17 -30.54 1.02 -6.22
C GLY A 17 -31.29 0.17 -7.25
N ASP A 18 -32.47 0.61 -7.64
CA ASP A 18 -33.31 -0.04 -8.65
C ASP A 18 -33.34 0.69 -10.02
N GLY A 19 -32.49 1.70 -10.20
CA GLY A 19 -32.50 2.54 -11.40
C GLY A 19 -32.30 1.77 -12.70
N PHE A 20 -31.26 0.93 -12.78
CA PHE A 20 -31.04 0.09 -13.97
C PHE A 20 -32.11 -0.99 -14.12
N ALA A 21 -32.60 -1.56 -13.02
CA ALA A 21 -33.66 -2.55 -13.06
C ALA A 21 -34.96 -1.97 -13.65
N LYS A 22 -35.29 -0.73 -13.31
CA LYS A 22 -36.44 0.01 -13.91
C LYS A 22 -36.20 0.28 -15.39
N ALA A 23 -35.02 0.75 -15.76
CA ALA A 23 -34.67 1.06 -17.15
C ALA A 23 -34.74 -0.18 -18.08
N PHE A 24 -34.33 -1.33 -17.58
CA PHE A 24 -34.30 -2.61 -18.32
C PHE A 24 -35.54 -3.49 -18.07
N GLY A 25 -36.48 -3.09 -17.21
CA GLY A 25 -37.67 -3.87 -16.87
C GLY A 25 -37.36 -5.17 -16.07
N ILE A 26 -36.29 -5.20 -15.30
CA ILE A 26 -35.88 -6.40 -14.54
C ILE A 26 -36.66 -6.44 -13.21
N GLN A 27 -37.59 -7.35 -13.11
CA GLN A 27 -38.43 -7.52 -11.93
C GLN A 27 -38.35 -8.95 -11.38
N TYR A 28 -38.71 -9.09 -10.12
CA TYR A 28 -38.89 -10.38 -9.46
C TYR A 28 -40.21 -10.38 -8.66
N THR A 29 -40.76 -11.55 -8.41
CA THR A 29 -41.90 -11.71 -7.53
C THR A 29 -41.40 -11.86 -6.09
N ASP A 30 -41.73 -10.93 -5.23
CA ASP A 30 -41.34 -10.95 -3.82
C ASP A 30 -42.25 -11.90 -3.01
N LYS A 31 -41.90 -12.12 -1.74
CA LYS A 31 -42.60 -13.02 -0.79
C LYS A 31 -44.08 -12.65 -0.57
N ASP A 32 -44.41 -11.39 -0.76
CA ASP A 32 -45.77 -10.86 -0.70
C ASP A 32 -46.55 -11.02 -2.03
N ASN A 33 -45.98 -11.76 -2.97
CA ASN A 33 -46.53 -12.02 -4.33
C ASN A 33 -46.71 -10.75 -5.17
N THR A 34 -45.96 -9.69 -4.89
CA THR A 34 -45.89 -8.47 -5.70
C THR A 34 -44.64 -8.42 -6.57
N LEU A 35 -44.74 -7.75 -7.73
CA LEU A 35 -43.57 -7.50 -8.59
C LEU A 35 -42.77 -6.34 -8.06
N LYS A 36 -41.47 -6.53 -7.85
CA LYS A 36 -40.51 -5.51 -7.40
C LYS A 36 -39.32 -5.47 -8.33
N TYR A 37 -38.69 -4.29 -8.43
CA TYR A 37 -37.43 -4.13 -9.14
C TYR A 37 -36.25 -4.57 -8.27
N VAL A 38 -35.25 -5.22 -8.87
CA VAL A 38 -34.04 -5.65 -8.17
C VAL A 38 -33.16 -4.46 -7.82
N HIS A 39 -32.55 -4.51 -6.63
CA HIS A 39 -31.49 -3.57 -6.27
C HIS A 39 -30.15 -4.13 -6.72
N GLN A 40 -29.30 -3.24 -7.22
CA GLN A 40 -28.01 -3.59 -7.79
C GLN A 40 -26.88 -2.84 -7.14
N THR A 41 -25.81 -3.56 -6.86
CA THR A 41 -24.53 -3.00 -6.44
C THR A 41 -23.43 -3.48 -7.38
N SER A 42 -22.39 -2.68 -7.55
CA SER A 42 -21.23 -3.06 -8.35
C SER A 42 -19.96 -2.54 -7.66
N TRP A 43 -18.93 -3.33 -7.72
CA TRP A 43 -17.62 -2.91 -7.28
C TRP A 43 -16.55 -3.47 -8.20
N GLY A 44 -15.43 -2.77 -8.28
CA GLY A 44 -14.31 -3.18 -9.12
C GLY A 44 -12.98 -2.65 -8.62
N MET A 45 -11.96 -3.46 -8.81
CA MET A 45 -10.57 -3.12 -8.59
C MET A 45 -9.77 -3.63 -9.79
N THR A 46 -8.75 -2.90 -10.20
CA THR A 46 -7.95 -3.24 -11.38
C THR A 46 -6.47 -3.36 -11.02
N THR A 47 -5.67 -3.81 -11.99
CA THR A 47 -4.20 -3.86 -11.90
C THR A 47 -3.55 -2.48 -11.67
N ARG A 48 -4.31 -1.37 -11.74
CA ARG A 48 -3.87 -0.04 -11.29
C ARG A 48 -3.36 -0.06 -9.85
N MET A 49 -3.85 -0.98 -9.00
CA MET A 49 -3.36 -1.15 -7.63
C MET A 49 -1.88 -1.53 -7.56
N ILE A 50 -1.34 -2.23 -8.55
CA ILE A 50 0.10 -2.51 -8.63
C ILE A 50 0.86 -1.19 -8.81
N GLY A 51 0.41 -0.33 -9.73
CA GLY A 51 0.97 1.02 -9.89
C GLY A 51 0.86 1.86 -8.62
N ALA A 52 -0.28 1.77 -7.90
CA ALA A 52 -0.47 2.48 -6.63
C ALA A 52 0.58 2.08 -5.58
N ILE A 53 0.85 0.78 -5.41
CA ILE A 53 1.87 0.28 -4.48
C ILE A 53 3.25 0.82 -4.85
N ILE A 54 3.61 0.78 -6.14
CA ILE A 54 4.88 1.29 -6.63
C ILE A 54 5.03 2.78 -6.32
N MET A 55 4.01 3.59 -6.63
CA MET A 55 4.04 5.04 -6.48
C MET A 55 3.91 5.51 -5.02
N VAL A 56 3.32 4.71 -4.14
CA VAL A 56 3.16 5.08 -2.72
C VAL A 56 4.35 4.64 -1.87
N HIS A 57 4.96 3.51 -2.18
CA HIS A 57 5.99 2.90 -1.33
C HIS A 57 7.38 2.84 -1.96
N GLY A 58 7.49 2.84 -3.30
CA GLY A 58 8.77 2.76 -3.99
C GLY A 58 9.70 3.93 -3.67
N ASP A 59 10.99 3.70 -3.82
CA ASP A 59 12.05 4.69 -3.65
C ASP A 59 13.03 4.66 -4.84
N ASN A 60 14.13 5.41 -4.74
CA ASN A 60 15.15 5.48 -5.81
C ASN A 60 15.91 4.16 -6.03
N SER A 61 15.86 3.22 -5.09
CA SER A 61 16.49 1.90 -5.18
C SER A 61 15.57 0.86 -5.86
N GLY A 62 14.27 1.16 -5.97
CA GLY A 62 13.29 0.28 -6.61
C GLY A 62 12.00 0.10 -5.84
N LEU A 63 11.42 -1.11 -5.93
CA LEU A 63 10.18 -1.45 -5.24
C LEU A 63 10.38 -1.55 -3.72
N VAL A 64 9.35 -1.21 -2.97
CA VAL A 64 9.20 -1.52 -1.54
C VAL A 64 7.87 -2.21 -1.38
N LEU A 65 7.87 -3.53 -1.23
CA LEU A 65 6.63 -4.31 -1.20
C LEU A 65 6.18 -4.58 0.24
N PRO A 66 4.90 -4.33 0.56
CA PRO A 66 4.34 -4.78 1.82
C PRO A 66 4.48 -6.31 1.98
N PRO A 67 4.94 -6.82 3.12
CA PRO A 67 5.21 -8.24 3.32
C PRO A 67 4.05 -9.17 2.98
N ARG A 68 2.81 -8.76 3.25
CA ARG A 68 1.60 -9.59 3.03
C ARG A 68 1.26 -9.83 1.55
N ILE A 69 1.81 -9.02 0.64
CA ILE A 69 1.57 -9.16 -0.81
C ILE A 69 2.86 -9.46 -1.58
N ALA A 70 4.01 -9.46 -0.94
CA ALA A 70 5.28 -9.76 -1.58
C ALA A 70 5.34 -11.24 -2.03
N PRO A 71 5.59 -11.52 -3.33
CA PRO A 71 5.72 -12.89 -3.82
C PRO A 71 6.90 -13.65 -3.19
N VAL A 72 7.93 -12.91 -2.77
CA VAL A 72 9.06 -13.37 -1.97
C VAL A 72 9.18 -12.43 -0.78
N GLN A 73 8.93 -12.96 0.41
CA GLN A 73 8.98 -12.18 1.66
C GLN A 73 10.39 -12.07 2.19
N ILE A 74 11.18 -13.13 2.03
CA ILE A 74 12.54 -13.23 2.54
C ILE A 74 13.47 -13.77 1.45
N MET A 75 14.59 -13.07 1.24
CA MET A 75 15.70 -13.57 0.41
C MET A 75 16.88 -13.92 1.31
N VAL A 76 17.33 -15.17 1.28
CA VAL A 76 18.57 -15.58 1.91
C VAL A 76 19.71 -15.37 0.94
N VAL A 77 20.70 -14.59 1.35
CA VAL A 77 21.87 -14.25 0.52
C VAL A 77 23.13 -14.83 1.18
N PRO A 78 23.70 -15.90 0.59
CA PRO A 78 24.98 -16.43 1.05
C PRO A 78 26.14 -15.51 0.66
N ILE A 79 26.92 -15.10 1.66
CA ILE A 79 28.13 -14.28 1.49
C ILE A 79 29.32 -15.21 1.38
N GLN A 80 30.15 -15.06 0.34
CA GLN A 80 31.24 -15.97 0.02
C GLN A 80 30.74 -17.43 -0.15
N GLN A 81 29.68 -17.63 -0.89
CA GLN A 81 28.98 -18.92 -1.08
C GLN A 81 29.89 -20.09 -1.55
N LYS A 82 31.08 -19.79 -2.12
CA LYS A 82 32.07 -20.80 -2.52
C LYS A 82 32.85 -21.42 -1.38
N LYS A 83 32.75 -20.82 -0.18
CA LYS A 83 33.32 -21.44 1.03
C LYS A 83 32.46 -22.59 1.50
N GLU A 84 33.16 -23.60 2.05
CA GLU A 84 32.53 -24.84 2.53
C GLU A 84 31.38 -24.56 3.51
N GLY A 85 30.23 -25.20 3.29
CA GLY A 85 29.06 -25.17 4.17
C GLY A 85 28.19 -23.90 4.07
N VAL A 86 28.65 -22.82 3.42
CA VAL A 86 27.89 -21.54 3.39
C VAL A 86 26.60 -21.69 2.59
N LEU A 87 26.67 -22.30 1.42
CA LEU A 87 25.51 -22.49 0.56
C LEU A 87 24.52 -23.49 1.18
N ASP A 88 25.04 -24.58 1.76
CA ASP A 88 24.20 -25.57 2.46
C ASP A 88 23.46 -24.94 3.63
N LYS A 89 24.15 -24.08 4.40
CA LYS A 89 23.53 -23.34 5.50
C LYS A 89 22.45 -22.37 5.01
N ALA A 90 22.66 -21.70 3.89
CA ALA A 90 21.66 -20.83 3.31
C ALA A 90 20.39 -21.60 2.91
N PHE A 91 20.52 -22.79 2.34
CA PHE A 91 19.38 -23.64 2.01
C PHE A 91 18.71 -24.21 3.28
N GLU A 92 19.47 -24.59 4.31
CA GLU A 92 18.92 -24.98 5.62
C GLU A 92 18.05 -23.87 6.21
N LEU A 93 18.56 -22.63 6.25
CA LEU A 93 17.82 -21.48 6.79
C LEU A 93 16.56 -21.19 5.95
N ARG A 94 16.65 -21.28 4.60
CA ARG A 94 15.47 -21.18 3.74
C ARG A 94 14.42 -22.22 4.13
N ASP A 95 14.80 -23.48 4.29
CA ASP A 95 13.85 -24.57 4.58
C ASP A 95 13.20 -24.39 5.95
N ARG A 96 13.92 -23.92 6.95
CA ARG A 96 13.39 -23.57 8.27
C ARG A 96 12.35 -22.45 8.18
N LEU A 97 12.64 -21.38 7.47
CA LEU A 97 11.74 -20.24 7.26
C LEU A 97 10.51 -20.62 6.42
N VAL A 98 10.67 -21.45 5.40
CA VAL A 98 9.53 -21.99 4.61
C VAL A 98 8.63 -22.87 5.49
N LYS A 99 9.21 -23.72 6.36
CA LYS A 99 8.44 -24.52 7.31
C LYS A 99 7.63 -23.65 8.30
N SER A 100 8.11 -22.45 8.58
CA SER A 100 7.41 -21.47 9.42
C SER A 100 6.35 -20.67 8.64
N GLY A 101 6.12 -20.96 7.35
CA GLY A 101 5.05 -20.41 6.53
C GLY A 101 5.42 -19.19 5.69
N TYR A 102 6.71 -18.83 5.58
CA TYR A 102 7.15 -17.69 4.79
C TYR A 102 7.47 -18.06 3.35
N ALA A 103 7.26 -17.11 2.42
CA ALA A 103 7.70 -17.21 1.03
C ALA A 103 9.18 -16.84 0.91
N VAL A 104 10.07 -17.83 0.83
CA VAL A 104 11.52 -17.66 0.92
C VAL A 104 12.24 -18.17 -0.32
N LYS A 105 13.26 -17.43 -0.76
CA LYS A 105 14.20 -17.87 -1.79
C LYS A 105 15.64 -17.71 -1.32
N VAL A 106 16.56 -18.45 -1.94
CA VAL A 106 18.02 -18.28 -1.81
C VAL A 106 18.52 -17.65 -3.10
N ASP A 107 19.38 -16.65 -3.02
CA ASP A 107 20.13 -16.15 -4.16
C ASP A 107 21.47 -16.91 -4.24
N ASP A 108 21.45 -18.02 -4.96
CA ASP A 108 22.61 -18.88 -5.22
C ASP A 108 23.40 -18.51 -6.49
N THR A 109 23.07 -17.38 -7.11
CA THR A 109 23.78 -16.90 -8.31
C THR A 109 25.25 -16.59 -8.01
N ASP A 110 26.11 -16.65 -9.03
CA ASP A 110 27.55 -16.33 -8.92
C ASP A 110 27.85 -14.81 -8.90
N LYS A 111 26.83 -13.99 -8.63
CA LYS A 111 26.98 -12.54 -8.57
C LYS A 111 27.65 -12.09 -7.27
N SER A 112 28.23 -10.89 -7.29
CA SER A 112 28.80 -10.30 -6.06
C SER A 112 27.73 -9.99 -5.03
N PRO A 113 28.04 -9.97 -3.71
CA PRO A 113 27.09 -9.63 -2.67
C PRO A 113 26.39 -8.27 -2.93
N GLY A 114 27.15 -7.26 -3.33
CA GLY A 114 26.58 -5.94 -3.63
C GLY A 114 25.55 -5.97 -4.77
N TRP A 115 25.79 -6.78 -5.80
CA TRP A 115 24.80 -6.98 -6.88
C TRP A 115 23.53 -7.67 -6.36
N LYS A 116 23.68 -8.74 -5.55
CA LYS A 116 22.55 -9.45 -4.94
C LYS A 116 21.70 -8.53 -4.05
N PHE A 117 22.35 -7.65 -3.30
CA PHE A 117 21.66 -6.67 -2.46
C PHE A 117 20.87 -5.68 -3.30
N ALA A 118 21.47 -5.12 -4.34
CA ALA A 118 20.80 -4.21 -5.25
C ALA A 118 19.62 -4.89 -6.00
N ASP A 119 19.76 -6.15 -6.41
CA ASP A 119 18.66 -6.91 -7.01
C ASP A 119 17.50 -7.14 -6.04
N CYS A 120 17.79 -7.48 -4.78
CA CYS A 120 16.78 -7.58 -3.73
C CYS A 120 16.05 -6.24 -3.51
N GLU A 121 16.78 -5.13 -3.49
CA GLU A 121 16.23 -3.79 -3.31
C GLU A 121 15.37 -3.38 -4.50
N MET A 122 15.85 -3.59 -5.73
CA MET A 122 15.10 -3.30 -6.95
C MET A 122 13.78 -4.08 -7.01
N ARG A 123 13.79 -5.35 -6.60
CA ARG A 123 12.59 -6.21 -6.55
C ARG A 123 11.67 -5.93 -5.36
N GLY A 124 12.11 -5.12 -4.41
CA GLY A 124 11.33 -4.77 -3.21
C GLY A 124 11.10 -5.93 -2.24
N ILE A 125 12.05 -6.84 -2.13
CA ILE A 125 11.95 -7.97 -1.20
C ILE A 125 12.01 -7.45 0.24
N PRO A 126 10.95 -7.66 1.06
CA PRO A 126 10.82 -6.99 2.36
C PRO A 126 11.96 -7.25 3.33
N LEU A 127 12.46 -8.47 3.38
CA LEU A 127 13.51 -8.88 4.31
C LEU A 127 14.61 -9.66 3.61
N ARG A 128 15.85 -9.28 3.83
CA ARG A 128 17.04 -10.02 3.39
C ARG A 128 17.74 -10.63 4.59
N VAL A 129 18.11 -11.90 4.49
CA VAL A 129 18.91 -12.64 5.46
C VAL A 129 20.29 -12.87 4.86
N GLU A 130 21.31 -12.24 5.43
CA GLU A 130 22.71 -12.40 5.01
C GLU A 130 23.37 -13.44 5.92
N ILE A 131 24.05 -14.40 5.32
CA ILE A 131 24.79 -15.46 6.04
C ILE A 131 26.14 -15.71 5.38
N GLY A 132 27.20 -15.62 6.14
CA GLY A 132 28.57 -15.87 5.70
C GLY A 132 29.37 -16.75 6.68
N PRO A 133 30.63 -17.05 6.40
CA PRO A 133 31.45 -17.93 7.27
C PRO A 133 31.54 -17.43 8.71
N LYS A 134 31.76 -16.12 8.89
CA LYS A 134 31.84 -15.51 10.22
C LYS A 134 30.53 -15.59 10.99
N ASP A 135 29.42 -15.43 10.28
CA ASP A 135 28.08 -15.51 10.89
C ASP A 135 27.81 -16.94 11.34
N MET A 136 28.20 -17.93 10.53
CA MET A 136 28.07 -19.35 10.89
C MET A 136 28.89 -19.70 12.13
N GLU A 137 30.13 -19.21 12.23
CA GLU A 137 31.01 -19.42 13.40
C GLU A 137 30.40 -18.83 14.67
N GLN A 138 29.67 -17.74 14.57
CA GLN A 138 29.03 -17.04 15.70
C GLN A 138 27.58 -17.47 15.94
N ASN A 139 27.08 -18.48 15.22
CA ASN A 139 25.69 -18.93 15.25
C ASN A 139 24.67 -17.76 15.05
N GLN A 140 24.94 -16.88 14.11
CA GLN A 140 24.12 -15.69 13.84
C GLN A 140 23.83 -15.49 12.35
N ALA A 141 22.91 -14.59 12.03
CA ALA A 141 22.66 -14.04 10.70
C ALA A 141 22.37 -12.55 10.79
N VAL A 142 22.51 -11.83 9.66
CA VAL A 142 22.15 -10.42 9.59
C VAL A 142 20.85 -10.28 8.82
N LEU A 143 19.82 -9.73 9.46
CA LEU A 143 18.53 -9.39 8.85
C LEU A 143 18.55 -7.94 8.42
N VAL A 144 18.14 -7.66 7.18
CA VAL A 144 18.13 -6.30 6.61
C VAL A 144 16.73 -5.99 6.09
N ARG A 145 16.12 -4.94 6.62
CA ARG A 145 14.81 -4.42 6.18
C ARG A 145 14.96 -3.67 4.86
N ARG A 146 14.00 -3.87 3.94
CA ARG A 146 13.99 -3.13 2.66
C ARG A 146 13.51 -1.68 2.82
N ASP A 147 12.59 -1.42 3.72
CA ASP A 147 11.93 -0.11 3.88
C ASP A 147 12.77 0.94 4.60
N THR A 148 13.68 0.51 5.50
CA THR A 148 14.55 1.40 6.30
C THR A 148 16.04 1.16 6.09
N HIS A 149 16.42 0.04 5.45
CA HIS A 149 17.80 -0.47 5.33
C HIS A 149 18.46 -0.79 6.68
N GLU A 150 17.67 -0.86 7.76
CA GLU A 150 18.16 -1.23 9.09
C GLU A 150 18.66 -2.68 9.12
N LYS A 151 19.80 -2.87 9.80
CA LYS A 151 20.43 -4.17 9.97
C LYS A 151 20.30 -4.64 11.41
N THR A 152 19.82 -5.86 11.58
CA THR A 152 19.71 -6.51 12.89
C THR A 152 20.47 -7.83 12.86
N VAL A 153 21.42 -8.00 13.79
CA VAL A 153 22.10 -9.27 14.00
C VAL A 153 21.24 -10.14 14.91
N VAL A 154 20.98 -11.38 14.51
CA VAL A 154 20.13 -12.31 15.27
C VAL A 154 20.81 -13.67 15.41
N CYS A 155 20.60 -14.33 16.56
CA CYS A 155 20.99 -15.72 16.75
C CYS A 155 20.19 -16.62 15.81
N LEU A 156 20.83 -17.63 15.19
CA LEU A 156 20.15 -18.57 14.30
C LEU A 156 19.02 -19.34 14.98
N ASP A 157 19.07 -19.50 16.31
CA ASP A 157 18.02 -20.18 17.06
C ASP A 157 16.74 -19.35 17.20
N GLU A 158 16.83 -18.03 17.02
CA GLU A 158 15.70 -17.09 17.08
C GLU A 158 15.29 -16.55 15.70
N LEU A 159 15.91 -17.03 14.63
CA LEU A 159 15.77 -16.49 13.28
C LEU A 159 14.31 -16.39 12.82
N GLU A 160 13.53 -17.47 12.98
CA GLU A 160 12.14 -17.54 12.51
C GLU A 160 11.25 -16.54 13.27
N ALA A 161 11.40 -16.49 14.59
CA ALA A 161 10.63 -15.57 15.44
C ALA A 161 10.95 -14.12 15.08
N LYS A 162 12.25 -13.80 14.93
CA LYS A 162 12.69 -12.44 14.62
C LYS A 162 12.33 -12.01 13.18
N ALA A 163 12.41 -12.93 12.23
CA ALA A 163 11.95 -12.67 10.87
C ALA A 163 10.45 -12.35 10.83
N GLY A 164 9.63 -13.09 11.57
CA GLY A 164 8.20 -12.82 11.71
C GLY A 164 7.89 -11.46 12.32
N GLU A 165 8.56 -11.13 13.43
CA GLU A 165 8.44 -9.82 14.09
C GLU A 165 8.78 -8.68 13.14
N LEU A 166 9.89 -8.79 12.39
CA LEU A 166 10.33 -7.77 11.45
C LEU A 166 9.38 -7.62 10.28
N LEU A 167 8.84 -8.72 9.72
CA LEU A 167 7.87 -8.64 8.63
C LEU A 167 6.57 -7.94 9.06
N GLU A 168 6.05 -8.24 10.26
CA GLU A 168 4.88 -7.54 10.80
C GLU A 168 5.19 -6.06 11.10
N THR A 169 6.37 -5.76 11.60
CA THR A 169 6.83 -4.37 11.82
C THR A 169 6.92 -3.61 10.51
N ILE A 170 7.54 -4.17 9.46
CA ILE A 170 7.60 -3.57 8.12
C ILE A 170 6.20 -3.28 7.60
N GLN A 171 5.28 -4.25 7.70
CA GLN A 171 3.89 -4.09 7.25
C GLN A 171 3.19 -2.92 7.94
N LYS A 172 3.36 -2.80 9.26
CA LYS A 172 2.79 -1.74 10.07
C LYS A 172 3.43 -0.38 9.74
N ASP A 173 4.74 -0.31 9.72
CA ASP A 173 5.47 0.95 9.49
C ASP A 173 5.17 1.52 8.10
N MET A 174 5.08 0.68 7.06
CA MET A 174 4.69 1.11 5.72
C MET A 174 3.27 1.70 5.70
N LEU A 175 2.31 1.09 6.42
CA LEU A 175 0.95 1.61 6.52
C LEU A 175 0.93 2.95 7.26
N GLU A 176 1.61 3.05 8.40
CA GLU A 176 1.66 4.28 9.20
C GLU A 176 2.36 5.42 8.44
N LYS A 177 3.44 5.14 7.72
CA LYS A 177 4.09 6.13 6.86
C LYS A 177 3.15 6.68 5.78
N ALA A 178 2.40 5.80 5.11
CA ALA A 178 1.43 6.21 4.09
C ALA A 178 0.25 7.00 4.70
N ARG A 179 -0.20 6.60 5.91
CA ARG A 179 -1.23 7.31 6.66
C ARG A 179 -0.77 8.72 7.06
N ALA A 180 0.40 8.81 7.68
CA ALA A 180 0.99 10.09 8.09
C ALA A 180 1.19 11.04 6.89
N HIS A 181 1.65 10.50 5.74
CA HIS A 181 1.77 11.28 4.50
C HIS A 181 0.40 11.83 4.04
N ARG A 182 -0.64 10.99 4.02
CA ARG A 182 -1.99 11.43 3.67
C ARG A 182 -2.52 12.49 4.63
N GLU A 183 -2.34 12.31 5.92
CA GLU A 183 -2.81 13.25 6.95
C GLU A 183 -2.10 14.60 6.84
N ALA A 184 -0.77 14.60 6.65
CA ALA A 184 0.01 15.82 6.44
C ALA A 184 -0.37 16.58 5.16
N HIS A 185 -1.01 15.90 4.19
CA HIS A 185 -1.49 16.49 2.94
C HIS A 185 -3.02 16.50 2.84
N THR A 186 -3.70 16.59 3.99
CA THR A 186 -5.15 16.78 4.07
C THR A 186 -5.42 18.10 4.79
N TYR A 187 -5.97 19.05 4.06
CA TYR A 187 -6.23 20.41 4.50
C TYR A 187 -7.73 20.60 4.72
N THR A 188 -8.10 21.73 5.33
CA THR A 188 -9.49 22.16 5.51
C THR A 188 -9.63 23.55 4.95
N ALA A 189 -10.75 23.83 4.26
CA ALA A 189 -11.12 25.17 3.82
C ALA A 189 -12.62 25.37 4.03
N THR A 190 -12.98 26.54 4.55
CA THR A 190 -14.38 26.92 4.80
C THR A 190 -14.84 28.00 3.83
N GLU A 191 -13.92 28.80 3.30
CA GLU A 191 -14.18 29.90 2.38
C GLU A 191 -13.66 29.59 0.98
N TRP A 192 -14.29 30.17 -0.05
CA TRP A 192 -13.94 29.93 -1.45
C TRP A 192 -12.49 30.30 -1.80
N ASP A 193 -12.06 31.48 -1.40
CA ASP A 193 -10.70 31.96 -1.72
C ASP A 193 -9.62 31.08 -1.06
N GLU A 194 -9.83 30.68 0.20
CA GLU A 194 -8.97 29.73 0.91
C GLU A 194 -8.92 28.37 0.22
N PHE A 195 -10.08 27.88 -0.22
CA PHE A 195 -10.18 26.61 -0.95
C PHE A 195 -9.39 26.65 -2.25
N VAL A 196 -9.58 27.70 -3.06
CA VAL A 196 -8.86 27.88 -4.34
C VAL A 196 -7.36 28.00 -4.12
N ASP A 197 -6.93 28.83 -3.15
CA ASP A 197 -5.50 28.98 -2.81
C ASP A 197 -4.89 27.64 -2.36
N THR A 198 -5.59 26.91 -1.51
CA THR A 198 -5.11 25.62 -1.00
C THR A 198 -4.98 24.59 -2.13
N ILE A 199 -5.97 24.44 -3.01
CA ILE A 199 -5.92 23.52 -4.15
C ILE A 199 -4.75 23.86 -5.09
N ASN A 200 -4.51 25.15 -5.35
CA ASN A 200 -3.49 25.57 -6.30
C ASN A 200 -2.07 25.45 -5.75
N ASN A 201 -1.88 25.64 -4.45
CA ASN A 201 -0.56 25.78 -3.84
C ASN A 201 -0.15 24.62 -2.93
N LYS A 202 -1.08 23.76 -2.50
CA LYS A 202 -0.83 22.66 -1.56
C LYS A 202 -1.34 21.34 -2.14
N PRO A 203 -0.47 20.50 -2.75
CA PRO A 203 -0.91 19.23 -3.29
C PRO A 203 -1.44 18.31 -2.20
N GLY A 204 -2.61 17.70 -2.43
CA GLY A 204 -3.25 16.83 -1.44
C GLY A 204 -4.77 16.79 -1.53
N PHE A 205 -5.40 16.57 -0.40
CA PHE A 205 -6.86 16.62 -0.24
C PHE A 205 -7.28 17.88 0.49
N VAL A 206 -8.43 18.43 0.14
CA VAL A 206 -9.08 19.50 0.88
C VAL A 206 -10.46 19.04 1.33
N LYS A 207 -10.69 19.10 2.64
CA LYS A 207 -12.01 18.92 3.26
C LYS A 207 -12.75 20.25 3.19
N ALA A 208 -13.97 20.25 2.68
CA ALA A 208 -14.82 21.43 2.60
C ALA A 208 -16.30 21.01 2.68
N MET A 209 -17.16 21.89 3.16
CA MET A 209 -18.60 21.66 3.16
C MET A 209 -19.18 21.90 1.76
N TRP A 210 -20.11 21.05 1.36
CA TRP A 210 -20.75 21.09 0.05
C TRP A 210 -22.26 20.93 0.17
N CYS A 211 -23.02 21.74 -0.56
CA CYS A 211 -24.49 21.76 -0.53
C CYS A 211 -25.16 20.60 -1.29
N GLY A 212 -24.39 19.74 -1.97
CA GLY A 212 -24.94 18.68 -2.83
C GLY A 212 -25.36 19.11 -4.24
N CYS A 213 -25.25 20.40 -4.58
CA CYS A 213 -25.63 20.90 -5.91
C CYS A 213 -24.55 20.61 -6.96
N ARG A 214 -24.99 20.16 -8.13
CA ARG A 214 -24.08 19.84 -9.25
C ARG A 214 -23.38 21.10 -9.78
N GLU A 215 -24.07 22.21 -9.80
CA GLU A 215 -23.53 23.50 -10.25
C GLU A 215 -22.29 23.92 -9.44
N CYS A 216 -22.29 23.66 -8.11
CA CYS A 216 -21.13 23.92 -7.26
C CYS A 216 -19.97 22.94 -7.56
N GLU A 217 -20.26 21.66 -7.82
CA GLU A 217 -19.24 20.68 -8.20
C GLU A 217 -18.62 21.05 -9.56
N ASP A 218 -19.43 21.40 -10.54
CA ASP A 218 -18.98 21.81 -11.88
C ASP A 218 -18.10 23.08 -11.77
N LYS A 219 -18.51 24.10 -11.00
CA LYS A 219 -17.73 25.30 -10.76
C LYS A 219 -16.37 25.01 -10.09
N ILE A 220 -16.34 24.17 -9.04
CA ILE A 220 -15.09 23.75 -8.39
C ILE A 220 -14.15 23.14 -9.43
N LYS A 221 -14.65 22.23 -10.26
CA LYS A 221 -13.86 21.57 -11.29
C LYS A 221 -13.37 22.54 -12.37
N GLU A 222 -14.20 23.46 -12.84
CA GLU A 222 -13.86 24.41 -13.91
C GLU A 222 -12.81 25.42 -13.43
N GLU A 223 -12.95 25.95 -12.21
CA GLU A 223 -12.07 27.01 -11.72
C GLU A 223 -10.78 26.49 -11.07
N THR A 224 -10.77 25.26 -10.54
CA THR A 224 -9.60 24.74 -9.79
C THR A 224 -9.03 23.44 -10.37
N GLY A 225 -9.74 22.77 -11.25
CA GLY A 225 -9.39 21.42 -11.70
C GLY A 225 -9.60 20.33 -10.65
N ALA A 226 -10.00 20.66 -9.43
CA ALA A 226 -10.28 19.70 -8.38
C ALA A 226 -11.55 18.90 -8.68
N THR A 227 -11.61 17.68 -8.16
CA THR A 227 -12.78 16.82 -8.28
C THR A 227 -13.14 16.22 -6.94
N SER A 228 -14.43 16.03 -6.68
CA SER A 228 -14.91 15.32 -5.49
C SER A 228 -14.31 13.90 -5.42
N ARG A 229 -13.94 13.45 -4.25
CA ARG A 229 -13.31 12.14 -4.03
C ARG A 229 -14.15 11.20 -3.18
N CYS A 230 -14.65 11.70 -2.06
CA CYS A 230 -15.55 10.95 -1.19
C CYS A 230 -16.30 11.89 -0.24
N MET A 231 -17.40 11.37 0.28
CA MET A 231 -18.07 11.87 1.48
C MET A 231 -17.85 10.81 2.58
N PRO A 232 -17.06 11.11 3.63
CA PRO A 232 -16.84 10.16 4.72
C PRO A 232 -18.14 9.78 5.41
N PHE A 233 -18.23 8.57 5.98
CA PHE A 233 -19.39 8.17 6.78
C PHE A 233 -19.52 9.01 8.05
N GLU A 234 -18.38 9.32 8.69
CA GLU A 234 -18.29 10.23 9.82
C GLU A 234 -17.85 11.58 9.28
N GLN A 235 -18.66 12.61 9.44
CA GLN A 235 -18.41 13.95 8.94
C GLN A 235 -18.34 14.94 10.08
N GLU A 236 -17.29 15.77 10.07
CA GLU A 236 -17.18 16.94 10.93
C GLU A 236 -17.94 18.09 10.26
N ASN A 237 -18.73 18.84 11.05
CA ASN A 237 -19.29 20.10 10.57
C ASN A 237 -18.16 21.16 10.58
N LEU A 238 -17.61 21.44 9.41
CA LEU A 238 -16.52 22.40 9.23
C LEU A 238 -17.04 23.85 9.08
N SER A 239 -18.26 24.00 8.55
CA SER A 239 -18.94 25.26 8.28
C SER A 239 -20.43 25.00 8.09
N ASP A 240 -21.26 25.99 8.40
CA ASP A 240 -22.71 25.94 8.18
C ASP A 240 -23.12 26.30 6.74
N HIS A 241 -22.15 26.57 5.88
CA HIS A 241 -22.39 26.95 4.48
C HIS A 241 -21.48 26.18 3.50
N CYS A 242 -21.90 26.16 2.25
CA CYS A 242 -21.16 25.54 1.16
C CYS A 242 -19.91 26.39 0.82
N VAL A 243 -18.77 25.75 0.69
CA VAL A 243 -17.51 26.45 0.32
C VAL A 243 -17.61 27.19 -1.02
N CYS A 244 -18.53 26.79 -1.90
CA CYS A 244 -18.66 27.34 -3.26
C CYS A 244 -19.74 28.43 -3.40
N CYS A 245 -20.88 28.28 -2.78
CA CYS A 245 -22.03 29.19 -2.97
C CYS A 245 -22.45 29.93 -1.69
N GLY A 246 -21.83 29.68 -0.57
CA GLY A 246 -22.18 30.31 0.72
C GLY A 246 -23.33 29.62 1.44
#